data_5cca4622ed17e38b15e65279946c585d
#
_entry.id   5cca4622ed17e38b15e65279946c585d
#
_cell.length_a   1.000
_cell.length_b   1.000
_cell.length_c   1.000
_cell.angle_alpha   90.00
_cell.angle_beta   90.00
_cell.angle_gamma   90.00
#
_symmetry.space_group_name_H-M   'P 1'
#
loop_
_entity.id
_entity.type
_entity.pdbx_description
1 polymer ?
#
loop_
_entity_poly.entity_id
_entity_poly.type
_entity_poly.pdbx_seq_one_letter_code
_entity_poly.pdbx_strand_id
1 'polypeptide(L)'
;MPASHLHDIEPEDILPEQEELFLCQPGTSLIYDSRVIHGGNANTNDQIRCAIQGFCCRGNHRLFCNHTRSIPLEIVAGATPLMRRL
;
A
#
# COMPACT_ATOMS: atom_id res chain seq x y z
N MET A 1 13.08 -4.73 -2.31
CA MET A 1 13.96 -5.25 -3.41
C MET A 1 13.14 -5.36 -4.69
N PRO A 2 13.47 -4.59 -5.73
CA PRO A 2 12.76 -4.65 -7.02
C PRO A 2 12.79 -6.06 -7.63
N ALA A 3 11.70 -6.42 -8.29
CA ALA A 3 11.51 -7.71 -8.96
C ALA A 3 11.56 -8.98 -8.07
N SER A 4 11.66 -8.85 -6.74
CA SER A 4 11.71 -10.02 -5.83
C SER A 4 10.49 -10.95 -5.95
N HIS A 5 9.32 -10.44 -6.37
CA HIS A 5 8.12 -11.24 -6.60
C HIS A 5 8.22 -12.20 -7.81
N LEU A 6 9.26 -12.09 -8.63
CA LEU A 6 9.54 -12.95 -9.77
C LEU A 6 10.50 -14.10 -9.42
N HIS A 7 11.04 -14.10 -8.23
CA HIS A 7 12.03 -15.06 -7.76
C HIS A 7 11.54 -15.73 -6.48
N ASP A 8 12.00 -16.95 -6.27
CA ASP A 8 11.75 -17.72 -5.05
C ASP A 8 12.85 -17.35 -4.03
N ILE A 9 12.69 -16.18 -3.41
CA ILE A 9 13.65 -15.61 -2.45
C ILE A 9 12.93 -15.38 -1.14
N GLU A 10 13.50 -15.87 -0.06
CA GLU A 10 12.99 -15.59 1.28
C GLU A 10 13.53 -14.22 1.78
N PRO A 11 12.76 -13.51 2.63
CA PRO A 11 13.20 -12.21 3.14
C PRO A 11 14.55 -12.25 3.87
N GLU A 12 14.87 -13.37 4.51
CA GLU A 12 16.11 -13.57 5.26
C GLU A 12 17.34 -13.68 4.38
N ASP A 13 17.16 -14.02 3.10
CA ASP A 13 18.25 -14.19 2.14
C ASP A 13 18.64 -12.89 1.43
N ILE A 14 17.92 -11.79 1.72
CA ILE A 14 18.21 -10.49 1.11
C ILE A 14 19.34 -9.80 1.85
N LEU A 15 20.39 -9.49 1.11
CA LEU A 15 21.49 -8.71 1.65
C LEU A 15 21.15 -7.21 1.65
N PRO A 16 21.64 -6.43 2.64
CA PRO A 16 21.35 -5.00 2.74
C PRO A 16 21.68 -4.19 1.48
N GLU A 17 22.71 -4.58 0.73
CA GLU A 17 23.10 -3.94 -0.52
C GLU A 17 22.13 -4.18 -1.68
N GLN A 18 21.20 -5.11 -1.54
CA GLN A 18 20.15 -5.41 -2.52
C GLN A 18 18.89 -4.62 -2.24
N GLU A 19 18.83 -3.92 -1.12
CA GLU A 19 17.72 -3.07 -0.78
C GLU A 19 17.75 -1.77 -1.56
N GLU A 20 16.63 -1.37 -2.12
CA GLU A 20 16.44 -0.05 -2.70
C GLU A 20 15.53 0.79 -1.81
N LEU A 21 16.06 1.95 -1.42
CA LEU A 21 15.31 2.91 -0.64
C LEU A 21 14.47 3.80 -1.56
N PHE A 22 13.15 3.70 -1.44
CA PHE A 22 12.25 4.56 -2.18
C PHE A 22 12.02 5.89 -1.44
N LEU A 23 12.68 6.93 -1.92
CA LEU A 23 12.51 8.30 -1.40
C LEU A 23 11.61 9.10 -2.35
N CYS A 24 10.59 9.76 -1.81
CA CYS A 24 9.64 10.51 -2.60
C CYS A 24 9.16 11.78 -1.90
N GLN A 25 8.67 12.72 -2.70
CA GLN A 25 8.05 13.95 -2.21
C GLN A 25 6.60 13.67 -1.76
N PRO A 26 6.03 14.51 -0.89
CA PRO A 26 4.61 14.47 -0.57
C PRO A 26 3.74 14.53 -1.85
N GLY A 27 2.68 13.73 -1.89
CA GLY A 27 1.81 13.61 -3.06
C GLY A 27 2.25 12.58 -4.10
N THR A 28 3.42 11.95 -3.94
CA THR A 28 3.84 10.84 -4.80
C THR A 28 3.02 9.59 -4.49
N SER A 29 2.63 8.87 -5.54
CA SER A 29 2.00 7.56 -5.44
C SER A 29 2.97 6.47 -5.88
N LEU A 30 3.07 5.40 -5.11
CA LEU A 30 3.82 4.20 -5.44
C LEU A 30 2.85 3.05 -5.69
N ILE A 31 2.96 2.42 -6.83
CA ILE A 31 2.17 1.22 -7.18
C ILE A 31 3.14 0.05 -7.31
N TYR A 32 2.88 -1.01 -6.59
CA TYR A 32 3.74 -2.21 -6.61
C TYR A 32 2.91 -3.48 -6.39
N ASP A 33 3.44 -4.62 -6.81
CA ASP A 33 2.87 -5.92 -6.50
C ASP A 33 3.12 -6.23 -5.02
N SER A 34 2.10 -6.63 -4.28
CA SER A 34 2.20 -6.91 -2.84
C SER A 34 3.16 -8.06 -2.49
N ARG A 35 3.52 -8.89 -3.49
CA ARG A 35 4.50 -9.98 -3.33
C ARG A 35 5.95 -9.49 -3.39
N VAL A 36 6.18 -8.24 -3.80
CA VAL A 36 7.53 -7.65 -3.72
C VAL A 36 7.95 -7.61 -2.25
N ILE A 37 9.13 -8.12 -1.96
CA ILE A 37 9.68 -8.05 -0.61
C ILE A 37 9.96 -6.58 -0.29
N HIS A 38 9.26 -6.08 0.71
CA HIS A 38 9.30 -4.67 1.09
C HIS A 38 9.20 -4.51 2.61
N GLY A 39 9.67 -3.40 3.09
CA GLY A 39 9.62 -3.04 4.49
C GLY A 39 9.60 -1.54 4.72
N GLY A 40 9.47 -1.13 5.95
CA GLY A 40 9.55 0.25 6.36
C GLY A 40 10.80 0.53 7.17
N ASN A 41 11.56 1.54 6.79
CA ASN A 41 12.68 2.02 7.58
C ASN A 41 12.19 2.90 8.74
N ALA A 42 13.00 2.97 9.78
CA ALA A 42 12.77 3.86 10.91
C ALA A 42 12.66 5.32 10.44
N ASN A 43 11.70 6.04 10.98
CA ASN A 43 11.61 7.48 10.80
C ASN A 43 12.60 8.14 11.76
N THR A 44 13.67 8.70 11.21
CA THR A 44 14.72 9.41 11.98
C THR A 44 14.49 10.92 12.04
N ASN A 45 13.39 11.42 11.46
CA ASN A 45 13.04 12.83 11.51
C ASN A 45 12.12 13.15 12.69
N ASP A 46 12.10 14.39 13.10
CA ASP A 46 11.21 14.91 14.15
C ASP A 46 9.75 15.07 13.69
N GLN A 47 9.49 14.87 12.39
CA GLN A 47 8.17 15.01 11.78
C GLN A 47 7.49 13.66 11.57
N ILE A 48 6.18 13.63 11.77
CA ILE A 48 5.35 12.46 11.48
C ILE A 48 5.26 12.28 9.96
N ARG A 49 5.52 11.07 9.48
CA ARG A 49 5.29 10.67 8.09
C ARG A 49 3.98 9.88 7.99
N CYS A 50 3.04 10.43 7.26
CA CYS A 50 1.78 9.75 6.95
C CYS A 50 1.81 9.16 5.55
N ALA A 51 1.23 7.98 5.38
CA ALA A 51 0.99 7.36 4.08
C ALA A 51 -0.43 6.78 4.04
N ILE A 52 -1.07 6.87 2.88
CA ILE A 52 -2.35 6.21 2.62
C ILE A 52 -2.05 4.97 1.79
N GLN A 53 -2.47 3.81 2.27
CA GLN A 53 -2.33 2.56 1.54
C GLN A 53 -3.68 2.14 0.97
N GLY A 54 -3.74 1.94 -0.36
CA GLY A 54 -4.85 1.33 -1.06
C GLY A 54 -4.45 -0.08 -1.51
N PHE A 55 -5.30 -1.05 -1.30
CA PHE A 55 -5.06 -2.42 -1.73
C PHE A 55 -6.09 -2.82 -2.78
N CYS A 56 -5.60 -3.23 -3.95
CA CYS A 56 -6.42 -3.77 -5.03
C CYS A 56 -6.17 -5.27 -5.18
N CYS A 57 -7.22 -6.06 -5.15
CA CYS A 57 -7.15 -7.50 -5.32
C CYS A 57 -8.22 -7.99 -6.30
N ARG A 58 -8.12 -9.26 -6.70
CA ARG A 58 -9.15 -9.89 -7.51
C ARG A 58 -10.47 -9.99 -6.73
N GLY A 59 -11.60 -9.91 -7.41
CA GLY A 59 -12.93 -9.91 -6.81
C GLY A 59 -13.31 -11.16 -6.01
N ASN A 60 -12.52 -12.24 -6.10
CA ASN A 60 -12.68 -13.44 -5.28
C ASN A 60 -12.00 -13.35 -3.90
N HIS A 61 -11.29 -12.28 -3.62
CA HIS A 61 -10.70 -12.04 -2.30
C HIS A 61 -11.66 -11.27 -1.41
N ARG A 62 -11.72 -11.68 -0.14
CA ARG A 62 -12.53 -10.99 0.85
C ARG A 62 -11.80 -9.74 1.34
N LEU A 63 -12.50 -8.62 1.41
CA LEU A 63 -11.98 -7.39 1.99
C LEU A 63 -11.72 -7.55 3.51
N PHE A 64 -10.69 -6.87 4.01
CA PHE A 64 -10.36 -6.85 5.44
C PHE A 64 -11.45 -6.21 6.29
N CYS A 65 -12.17 -5.24 5.74
CA CYS A 65 -13.24 -4.54 6.42
C CYS A 65 -14.48 -4.46 5.53
N ASN A 66 -15.64 -4.37 6.16
CA ASN A 66 -16.91 -4.18 5.46
C ASN A 66 -17.11 -2.68 5.21
N HIS A 67 -16.66 -2.18 4.07
CA HIS A 67 -16.76 -0.77 3.71
C HIS A 67 -18.20 -0.25 3.71
N THR A 68 -19.18 -1.07 3.33
CA THR A 68 -20.58 -0.66 3.33
C THR A 68 -21.14 -0.41 4.72
N ARG A 69 -20.52 -0.96 5.76
CA ARG A 69 -20.93 -0.77 7.16
C ARG A 69 -20.03 0.23 7.91
N SER A 70 -18.81 0.43 7.46
CA SER A 70 -17.83 1.28 8.15
C SER A 70 -17.76 2.71 7.62
N ILE A 71 -18.33 2.96 6.42
CA ILE A 71 -18.35 4.32 5.85
C ILE A 71 -19.67 5.00 6.26
N PRO A 72 -19.62 6.16 6.92
CA PRO A 72 -20.83 6.92 7.26
C PRO A 72 -21.65 7.28 6.02
N LEU A 73 -22.98 7.23 6.16
CA LEU A 73 -23.90 7.47 5.04
C LEU A 73 -23.79 8.87 4.45
N GLU A 74 -23.46 9.87 5.26
CA GLU A 74 -23.22 11.24 4.82
C GLU A 74 -22.02 11.35 3.88
N ILE A 75 -20.98 10.55 4.08
CA ILE A 75 -19.82 10.49 3.18
C ILE A 75 -20.23 9.84 1.85
N VAL A 76 -20.99 8.75 1.89
CA VAL A 76 -21.51 8.10 0.69
C VAL A 76 -22.44 9.04 -0.08
N ALA A 77 -23.28 9.80 0.60
CA ALA A 77 -24.19 10.75 -0.02
C ALA A 77 -23.44 11.87 -0.76
N GLY A 78 -22.33 12.35 -0.20
CA GLY A 78 -21.45 13.37 -0.81
C GLY A 78 -20.51 12.84 -1.89
N ALA A 79 -20.38 11.52 -2.05
CA ALA A 79 -19.45 10.92 -2.99
C ALA A 79 -19.89 11.10 -4.45
N THR A 80 -18.91 11.27 -5.35
CA THR A 80 -19.18 11.31 -6.79
C THR A 80 -19.74 9.99 -7.32
N PRO A 81 -20.43 9.98 -8.47
CA PRO A 81 -20.91 8.73 -9.07
C PRO A 81 -19.83 7.68 -9.31
N LEU A 82 -18.59 8.12 -9.61
CA LEU A 82 -17.44 7.22 -9.76
C LEU A 82 -17.08 6.57 -8.43
N MET A 83 -16.98 7.34 -7.36
CA MET A 83 -16.63 6.83 -6.02
C MET A 83 -17.69 5.88 -5.44
N ARG A 84 -18.95 6.03 -5.84
CA ARG A 84 -20.05 5.12 -5.40
C ARG A 84 -20.01 3.74 -6.07
N ARG A 85 -19.18 3.57 -7.12
CA ARG A 85 -19.05 2.31 -7.85
C ARG A 85 -17.89 1.45 -7.33
N LEU A 86 -17.02 2.03 -6.51
CA LEU A 86 -15.93 1.33 -5.84
C LEU A 86 -16.39 0.71 -4.53
#